data_f019bb2797cc0f1ae92f474792f3a230
#
_entry.id   f019bb2797cc0f1ae92f474792f3a230
#
_cell.length_a   1.000
_cell.length_b   1.000
_cell.length_c   1.000
_cell.angle_alpha   90.00
_cell.angle_beta   90.00
_cell.angle_gamma   90.00
#
_symmetry.space_group_name_H-M   'P 1'
#
loop_
_entity.id
_entity.type
_entity.pdbx_description
1 polymer ?
#
loop_
_entity_poly.entity_id
_entity_poly.type
_entity_poly.pdbx_seq_one_letter_code
_entity_poly.pdbx_strand_id
1 'polypeptide(L)'
;MITRHPLGRQDLRIKRRDKVLEIGPGHDPMFRSDVIADKFPHDDTHRCGKVLIYPHQQFIEADGEQLPFEKDAFDYVICNQVLEHADNPARFIEEMVRVGKRGYVETPSMLGEQMFPKESHRWVILLIEDKLVFY
;
A
#
# COMPACT_ATOMS: atom_id res chain seq x y z
N MET A 1 -12.14 -0.56 13.47
CA MET A 1 -13.39 0.11 13.01
C MET A 1 -13.07 1.05 11.86
N ILE A 2 -13.58 0.77 10.69
CA ILE A 2 -13.48 1.66 9.53
C ILE A 2 -14.55 2.74 9.71
N THR A 3 -14.16 3.92 10.12
CA THR A 3 -15.12 5.00 10.46
C THR A 3 -15.46 5.90 9.30
N ARG A 4 -14.72 5.84 8.19
CA ARG A 4 -14.95 6.62 6.98
C ARG A 4 -14.17 6.02 5.81
N HIS A 5 -14.82 5.90 4.66
CA HIS A 5 -14.16 5.60 3.40
C HIS A 5 -13.68 6.92 2.76
N PRO A 6 -12.37 7.17 2.64
CA PRO A 6 -11.88 8.28 1.84
C PRO A 6 -12.27 8.10 0.37
N LEU A 7 -12.41 9.19 -0.36
CA LEU A 7 -12.67 9.15 -1.82
C LEU A 7 -11.45 8.67 -2.64
N GLY A 8 -10.32 8.51 -1.97
CA GLY A 8 -9.06 8.03 -2.51
C GLY A 8 -7.90 8.51 -1.64
N ARG A 9 -6.66 8.19 -2.03
CA ARG A 9 -5.46 8.57 -1.27
C ARG A 9 -5.27 10.09 -1.10
N GLN A 10 -5.96 10.92 -1.86
CA GLN A 10 -5.93 12.38 -1.73
C GLN A 10 -6.75 12.91 -0.54
N ASP A 11 -7.63 12.09 0.02
CA ASP A 11 -8.52 12.46 1.14
C ASP A 11 -8.09 11.81 2.47
N LEU A 12 -6.83 11.45 2.61
CA LEU A 12 -6.31 10.82 3.83
C LEU A 12 -6.12 11.84 4.96
N ARG A 13 -6.56 11.47 6.17
CA ARG A 13 -6.39 12.31 7.36
C ARG A 13 -5.02 12.09 8.00
N ILE A 14 -3.98 12.55 7.30
CA ILE A 14 -2.59 12.51 7.78
C ILE A 14 -2.28 13.85 8.44
N LYS A 15 -1.85 13.82 9.69
CA LYS A 15 -1.46 15.03 10.43
C LYS A 15 -0.08 15.49 9.97
N ARG A 16 0.20 16.78 10.12
CA ARG A 16 1.50 17.38 9.72
C ARG A 16 2.71 16.69 10.37
N ARG A 17 2.55 16.22 11.61
CA ARG A 17 3.63 15.59 12.39
C ARG A 17 3.68 14.07 12.24
N ASP A 18 2.74 13.45 11.52
CA ASP A 18 2.73 12.01 11.33
C ASP A 18 3.94 11.57 10.51
N LYS A 19 4.60 10.50 10.95
CA LYS A 19 5.60 9.78 10.16
C LYS A 19 4.89 8.78 9.26
N VAL A 20 5.07 8.91 7.95
CA VAL A 20 4.29 8.19 6.93
C VAL A 20 5.17 7.23 6.14
N LEU A 21 4.76 5.97 6.11
CA LEU A 21 5.29 4.93 5.22
C LEU A 21 4.34 4.72 4.05
N GLU A 22 4.86 4.64 2.85
CA GLU A 22 4.13 4.19 1.65
C GLU A 22 4.80 2.96 1.06
N ILE A 23 4.00 1.92 0.80
CA ILE A 23 4.47 0.63 0.32
C ILE A 23 4.11 0.47 -1.14
N GLY A 24 5.10 0.24 -1.99
CA GLY A 24 4.96 -0.09 -3.39
C GLY A 24 4.35 1.01 -4.29
N PRO A 25 4.64 2.31 -4.09
CA PRO A 25 4.03 3.36 -4.89
C PRO A 25 4.51 3.40 -6.34
N GLY A 26 5.61 2.71 -6.65
CA GLY A 26 6.21 2.70 -7.97
C GLY A 26 6.59 4.10 -8.47
N HIS A 27 5.98 4.51 -9.59
CA HIS A 27 6.27 5.80 -10.24
C HIS A 27 5.43 6.97 -9.73
N ASP A 28 4.52 6.72 -8.78
CA ASP A 28 3.55 7.72 -8.32
C ASP A 28 3.44 7.76 -6.79
N PRO A 29 4.55 8.05 -6.07
CA PRO A 29 4.54 8.18 -4.62
C PRO A 29 3.79 9.44 -4.20
N MET A 30 3.16 9.39 -3.05
CA MET A 30 2.61 10.59 -2.43
C MET A 30 3.73 11.49 -1.94
N PHE A 31 3.67 12.77 -2.26
CA PHE A 31 4.63 13.76 -1.75
C PHE A 31 4.69 13.80 -0.21
N ARG A 32 3.56 13.49 0.45
CA ARG A 32 3.44 13.49 1.91
C ARG A 32 4.16 12.32 2.59
N SER A 33 4.52 11.27 1.86
CA SER A 33 5.18 10.09 2.42
C SER A 33 6.63 10.42 2.79
N ASP A 34 7.06 9.97 3.97
CA ASP A 34 8.42 10.19 4.48
C ASP A 34 9.36 9.03 4.10
N VAL A 35 8.82 7.81 4.10
CA VAL A 35 9.55 6.58 3.76
C VAL A 35 8.80 5.84 2.67
N ILE A 36 9.53 5.39 1.66
CA ILE A 36 9.04 4.54 0.57
C ILE A 36 9.67 3.16 0.70
N ALA A 37 8.84 2.13 0.77
CA ALA A 37 9.27 0.73 0.70
C ALA A 37 8.79 0.10 -0.60
N ASP A 38 9.68 -0.50 -1.38
CA ASP A 38 9.35 -1.20 -2.61
C ASP A 38 10.19 -2.47 -2.73
N LYS A 39 9.57 -3.58 -3.13
CA LYS A 39 10.22 -4.89 -3.27
C LYS A 39 11.04 -4.99 -4.56
N PHE A 40 10.61 -4.29 -5.60
CA PHE A 40 11.18 -4.41 -6.94
C PHE A 40 11.57 -3.05 -7.52
N PRO A 41 12.58 -2.38 -6.96
CA PRO A 41 12.94 -1.02 -7.40
C PRO A 41 13.39 -0.94 -8.86
N HIS A 42 13.87 -2.05 -9.42
CA HIS A 42 14.41 -2.14 -10.77
C HIS A 42 13.53 -2.92 -11.77
N ASP A 43 12.42 -3.49 -11.30
CA ASP A 43 11.50 -4.26 -12.14
C ASP A 43 10.27 -3.43 -12.52
N ASP A 44 10.19 -3.06 -13.79
CA ASP A 44 9.09 -2.28 -14.37
C ASP A 44 7.97 -3.14 -14.96
N THR A 45 8.04 -4.48 -14.85
CA THR A 45 7.15 -5.42 -15.53
C THR A 45 5.67 -5.20 -15.15
N HIS A 46 5.41 -4.78 -13.91
CA HIS A 46 4.06 -4.62 -13.37
C HIS A 46 3.65 -3.16 -13.09
N ARG A 47 4.45 -2.19 -13.53
CA ARG A 47 4.18 -0.77 -13.33
C ARG A 47 4.49 0.07 -14.57
N CYS A 48 3.88 1.23 -14.67
CA CYS A 48 4.04 2.15 -15.80
C CYS A 48 5.27 3.07 -15.64
N GLY A 49 6.41 2.57 -15.20
CA GLY A 49 7.64 3.37 -15.09
C GLY A 49 8.51 3.02 -13.90
N LYS A 50 9.63 3.71 -13.79
CA LYS A 50 10.62 3.53 -12.72
C LYS A 50 10.08 4.01 -11.38
N VAL A 51 10.59 3.47 -10.29
CA VAL A 51 10.34 4.02 -8.94
C VAL A 51 10.78 5.47 -8.91
N LEU A 52 9.87 6.34 -8.49
CA LEU A 52 10.13 7.75 -8.29
C LEU A 52 10.24 8.02 -6.79
N ILE A 53 11.18 8.87 -6.39
CA ILE A 53 11.41 9.26 -5.01
C ILE A 53 11.66 10.77 -4.96
N TYR A 54 10.91 11.47 -4.10
CA TYR A 54 11.16 12.87 -3.86
C TYR A 54 12.41 13.07 -2.97
N PRO A 55 13.14 14.20 -3.05
CA PRO A 55 14.39 14.42 -2.33
C PRO A 55 14.32 14.27 -0.80
N HIS A 56 13.15 14.51 -0.20
CA HIS A 56 12.94 14.39 1.25
C HIS A 56 12.58 12.97 1.70
N GLN A 57 12.29 12.06 0.75
CA GLN A 57 11.86 10.69 1.06
C GLN A 57 13.05 9.75 1.21
N GLN A 58 12.98 8.87 2.19
CA GLN A 58 13.90 7.76 2.36
C GLN A 58 13.36 6.54 1.62
N PHE A 59 14.19 5.93 0.77
CA PHE A 59 13.86 4.69 0.08
C PHE A 59 14.44 3.47 0.82
N ILE A 60 13.62 2.44 0.99
CA ILE A 60 14.01 1.14 1.55
C ILE A 60 13.53 0.05 0.58
N GLU A 61 14.46 -0.80 0.11
CA GLU A 61 14.09 -2.03 -0.60
C GLU A 61 13.57 -3.04 0.41
N ALA A 62 12.26 -3.36 0.35
CA ALA A 62 11.62 -4.24 1.31
C ALA A 62 10.37 -4.90 0.75
N ASP A 63 10.09 -6.11 1.22
CA ASP A 63 8.85 -6.84 0.97
C ASP A 63 7.77 -6.38 1.96
N GLY A 64 6.59 -6.02 1.46
CA GLY A 64 5.45 -5.65 2.31
C GLY A 64 4.99 -6.78 3.25
N GLU A 65 5.33 -8.03 2.94
CA GLU A 65 5.05 -9.20 3.79
C GLU A 65 6.10 -9.40 4.91
N GLN A 66 7.20 -8.64 4.87
CA GLN A 66 8.27 -8.67 5.87
C GLN A 66 8.97 -7.31 5.94
N LEU A 67 8.33 -6.36 6.60
CA LEU A 67 8.85 -5.00 6.69
C LEU A 67 9.98 -4.90 7.74
N PRO A 68 11.14 -4.28 7.40
CA PRO A 68 12.29 -4.16 8.29
C PRO A 68 12.14 -3.01 9.30
N PHE A 69 10.97 -2.85 9.87
CA PHE A 69 10.66 -1.80 10.84
C PHE A 69 10.10 -2.39 12.12
N GLU A 70 10.29 -1.68 13.21
CA GLU A 70 9.72 -2.05 14.50
C GLU A 70 8.21 -1.80 14.55
N LYS A 71 7.55 -2.40 15.55
CA LYS A 71 6.13 -2.14 15.82
C LYS A 71 5.90 -0.64 16.05
N ASP A 72 4.80 -0.13 15.52
CA ASP A 72 4.38 1.28 15.66
C ASP A 72 5.43 2.31 15.20
N ALA A 73 6.35 1.92 14.30
CA ALA A 73 7.38 2.81 13.77
C ALA A 73 6.83 3.99 12.98
N PHE A 74 5.60 3.87 12.46
CA PHE A 74 4.92 4.88 11.66
C PHE A 74 3.57 5.25 12.25
N ASP A 75 3.21 6.53 12.10
CA ASP A 75 1.89 7.01 12.50
C ASP A 75 0.83 6.67 11.45
N TYR A 76 1.25 6.54 10.17
CA TYR A 76 0.38 6.22 9.06
C TYR A 76 1.10 5.35 8.02
N VAL A 77 0.42 4.31 7.51
CA VAL A 77 0.93 3.43 6.44
C VAL A 77 -0.03 3.44 5.26
N ILE A 78 0.49 3.62 4.06
CA ILE A 78 -0.27 3.69 2.81
C ILE A 78 0.12 2.52 1.92
N CYS A 79 -0.88 1.80 1.42
CA CYS A 79 -0.75 0.75 0.41
C CYS A 79 -1.80 0.99 -0.68
N ASN A 80 -1.37 1.41 -1.86
CA ASN A 80 -2.25 1.76 -2.96
C ASN A 80 -1.96 0.92 -4.20
N GLN A 81 -2.90 0.06 -4.60
CA GLN A 81 -2.79 -0.81 -5.78
C GLN A 81 -1.56 -1.76 -5.72
N VAL A 82 -1.35 -2.41 -4.59
CA VAL A 82 -0.22 -3.32 -4.35
C VAL A 82 -0.66 -4.66 -3.77
N LEU A 83 -1.64 -4.64 -2.86
CA LEU A 83 -2.04 -5.82 -2.09
C LEU A 83 -2.55 -6.97 -2.98
N GLU A 84 -3.14 -6.65 -4.13
CA GLU A 84 -3.60 -7.60 -5.15
C GLU A 84 -2.47 -8.41 -5.80
N HIS A 85 -1.22 -7.94 -5.67
CA HIS A 85 -0.02 -8.62 -6.19
C HIS A 85 0.70 -9.47 -5.13
N ALA A 86 0.33 -9.36 -3.86
CA ALA A 86 1.02 -10.03 -2.76
C ALA A 86 0.95 -11.57 -2.87
N ASP A 87 2.03 -12.26 -2.46
CA ASP A 87 2.01 -13.72 -2.35
C ASP A 87 1.09 -14.16 -1.20
N ASN A 88 1.16 -13.44 -0.08
CA ASN A 88 0.31 -13.66 1.09
C ASN A 88 -0.28 -12.31 1.57
N PRO A 89 -1.47 -11.92 1.08
CA PRO A 89 -2.08 -10.64 1.41
C PRO A 89 -2.46 -10.51 2.90
N ALA A 90 -2.79 -11.60 3.58
CA ALA A 90 -3.05 -11.59 5.01
C ALA A 90 -1.78 -11.20 5.79
N ARG A 91 -0.64 -11.80 5.45
CA ARG A 91 0.66 -11.46 6.04
C ARG A 91 1.06 -10.00 5.78
N PHE A 92 0.79 -9.52 4.56
CA PHE A 92 1.03 -8.12 4.19
C PHE A 92 0.25 -7.15 5.11
N ILE A 93 -1.04 -7.42 5.32
CA ILE A 93 -1.88 -6.63 6.22
C ILE A 93 -1.40 -6.72 7.67
N GLU A 94 -1.00 -7.90 8.16
CA GLU A 94 -0.43 -8.05 9.50
C GLU A 94 0.81 -7.19 9.69
N GLU A 95 1.70 -7.12 8.69
CA GLU A 95 2.89 -6.27 8.74
C GLU A 95 2.52 -4.77 8.72
N MET A 96 1.55 -4.36 7.87
CA MET A 96 1.06 -2.98 7.90
C MET A 96 0.52 -2.58 9.28
N VAL A 97 -0.30 -3.45 9.88
CA VAL A 97 -0.86 -3.23 11.23
C VAL A 97 0.21 -3.23 12.31
N ARG A 98 1.25 -4.06 12.15
CA ARG A 98 2.38 -4.12 13.09
C ARG A 98 3.21 -2.83 13.09
N VAL A 99 3.54 -2.32 11.91
CA VAL A 99 4.45 -1.16 11.79
C VAL A 99 3.74 0.19 11.86
N GLY A 100 2.44 0.22 11.63
CA GLY A 100 1.65 1.45 11.56
C GLY A 100 0.56 1.53 12.61
N LYS A 101 0.37 2.71 13.19
CA LYS A 101 -0.74 2.99 14.12
C LYS A 101 -2.08 3.16 13.42
N ARG A 102 -2.05 3.64 12.19
CA ARG A 102 -3.19 3.84 11.27
C ARG A 102 -2.74 3.53 9.85
N GLY A 103 -3.67 3.27 8.96
CA GLY A 103 -3.30 3.00 7.58
C GLY A 103 -4.46 3.14 6.60
N TYR A 104 -4.09 3.04 5.34
CA TYR A 104 -4.99 3.06 4.20
C TYR A 104 -4.56 2.00 3.20
N VAL A 105 -5.52 1.23 2.72
CA VAL A 105 -5.35 0.26 1.65
C VAL A 105 -6.34 0.56 0.56
N GLU A 106 -5.86 0.64 -0.66
CA GLU A 106 -6.68 0.73 -1.87
C GLU A 106 -6.32 -0.39 -2.82
N THR A 107 -7.33 -1.08 -3.32
CA THR A 107 -7.22 -2.16 -4.30
C THR A 107 -8.24 -1.95 -5.42
N PRO A 108 -8.06 -2.56 -6.60
CA PRO A 108 -9.04 -2.50 -7.66
C PRO A 108 -10.41 -2.98 -7.18
N SER A 109 -11.47 -2.36 -7.69
CA SER A 109 -12.83 -2.85 -7.43
C SER A 109 -13.08 -4.16 -8.19
N MET A 110 -14.02 -4.99 -7.68
CA MET A 110 -14.45 -6.20 -8.39
C MET A 110 -14.88 -5.91 -9.83
N LEU A 111 -15.61 -4.82 -10.04
CA LEU A 111 -16.02 -4.41 -11.40
C LEU A 111 -14.81 -4.06 -12.27
N GLY A 112 -13.82 -3.35 -11.71
CA GLY A 112 -12.57 -3.04 -12.40
C GLY A 112 -11.82 -4.30 -12.82
N GLU A 113 -11.71 -5.28 -11.92
CA GLU A 113 -11.07 -6.58 -12.22
C GLU A 113 -11.80 -7.37 -13.32
N GLN A 114 -13.14 -7.33 -13.33
CA GLN A 114 -13.93 -8.02 -14.36
C GLN A 114 -13.85 -7.35 -15.73
N MET A 115 -13.81 -6.02 -15.76
CA MET A 115 -13.77 -5.27 -17.03
C MET A 115 -12.36 -5.17 -17.62
N PHE A 116 -11.34 -5.10 -16.77
CA PHE A 116 -9.94 -4.90 -17.17
C PHE A 116 -9.01 -5.82 -16.37
N PRO A 117 -9.12 -7.16 -16.52
CA PRO A 117 -8.31 -8.11 -15.78
C PRO A 117 -6.84 -7.93 -16.11
N LYS A 118 -5.99 -8.04 -15.08
CA LYS A 118 -4.54 -8.04 -15.24
C LYS A 118 -3.97 -9.37 -14.76
N GLU A 119 -3.12 -9.99 -15.57
CA GLU A 119 -2.47 -11.27 -15.23
C GLU A 119 -1.62 -11.19 -13.96
N SER A 120 -1.14 -10.00 -13.62
CA SER A 120 -0.35 -9.75 -12.42
C SER A 120 -1.16 -9.68 -11.13
N HIS A 121 -2.49 -9.56 -11.22
CA HIS A 121 -3.37 -9.55 -10.06
C HIS A 121 -3.67 -10.98 -9.62
N ARG A 122 -3.21 -11.35 -8.45
CA ARG A 122 -3.39 -12.70 -7.88
C ARG A 122 -4.68 -12.81 -7.09
N TRP A 123 -5.19 -11.68 -6.61
CA TRP A 123 -6.31 -11.62 -5.69
C TRP A 123 -7.34 -10.59 -6.13
N VAL A 124 -8.60 -10.97 -6.01
CA VAL A 124 -9.72 -10.03 -5.95
C VAL A 124 -10.01 -9.78 -4.48
N ILE A 125 -9.94 -8.53 -4.06
CA ILE A 125 -10.04 -8.16 -2.65
C ILE A 125 -11.32 -7.38 -2.42
N LEU A 126 -12.14 -7.87 -1.50
CA LEU A 126 -13.42 -7.27 -1.16
C LEU A 126 -13.48 -6.91 0.32
N LEU A 127 -14.18 -5.84 0.64
CA LEU A 127 -14.55 -5.50 2.00
C LEU A 127 -16.01 -5.94 2.22
N ILE A 128 -16.20 -6.98 3.04
CA ILE A 128 -17.52 -7.54 3.36
C ILE A 128 -17.67 -7.51 4.88
N GLU A 129 -18.70 -6.82 5.38
CA GLU A 129 -18.99 -6.71 6.82
C GLU A 129 -17.73 -6.36 7.66
N ASP A 130 -17.01 -5.32 7.25
CA ASP A 130 -15.74 -4.86 7.87
C ASP A 130 -14.59 -5.89 7.87
N LYS A 131 -14.67 -6.91 7.01
CA LYS A 131 -13.62 -7.91 6.82
C LYS A 131 -13.06 -7.86 5.41
N LEU A 132 -11.74 -7.91 5.28
CA LEU A 132 -11.10 -8.13 3.98
C LEU A 132 -11.21 -9.61 3.60
N VAL A 133 -11.78 -9.85 2.43
CA VAL A 133 -11.96 -11.20 1.86
C VAL A 133 -11.15 -11.27 0.58
N PHE A 134 -10.34 -12.31 0.46
CA PHE A 134 -9.43 -12.55 -0.65
C PHE A 134 -9.94 -13.75 -1.47
N TYR A 135 -10.08 -13.58 -2.79
CA TYR A 135 -10.49 -14.61 -3.74
C TYR A 135 -9.40 -14.85 -4.77
#